data_d17683f3039dc36d53b9135d157e6ad3
#
_entry.id   d17683f3039dc36d53b9135d157e6ad3
#
_cell.length_a   1.000
_cell.length_b   1.000
_cell.length_c   1.000
_cell.angle_alpha   90.00
_cell.angle_beta   90.00
_cell.angle_gamma   90.00
#
_symmetry.space_group_name_H-M   'P 1'
#
loop_
_entity.id
_entity.type
_entity.pdbx_description
1 polymer ?
#
loop_
_entity_poly.entity_id
_entity_poly.type
_entity_poly.pdbx_seq_one_letter_code
_entity_poly.pdbx_strand_id
1 'polypeptide(L)'
;MTDLQQTYYRQVKNPNPVFTPRKGAGTLKFCEKLMEKAVGFTSRFDFAIHVAHARSRGLRRRMPPVLRRRAIDALLQGLCFHYDPLANRVQCSITTLAIECGLATESGAGKLSITRATRALTFLSELGLITYQTEYDPLIGCYIPTDITFTSALFAALDVSEEAVAAARRSRVEWENRQRKKQGLDTLGMDELIAKAWRFVRERFRSGTVAKLAMRQPFVLFKGL
;
A
#
# COMPACT_ATOMS: atom_id res chain seq x y z
N MET A 1 33.62 34.91 10.18
CA MET A 1 32.24 34.47 10.33
C MET A 1 31.81 33.94 8.98
N THR A 2 31.89 32.65 8.80
CA THR A 2 31.60 31.95 7.55
C THR A 2 30.09 31.78 7.43
N ASP A 3 29.56 32.48 6.43
CA ASP A 3 28.16 32.40 6.02
C ASP A 3 27.86 30.94 5.61
N LEU A 4 27.17 30.22 6.47
CA LEU A 4 26.69 28.88 6.18
C LEU A 4 25.66 29.03 5.06
N GLN A 5 26.06 28.77 3.83
CA GLN A 5 25.15 28.57 2.70
C GLN A 5 24.08 27.56 3.14
N GLN A 6 22.94 28.09 3.56
CA GLN A 6 21.73 27.30 3.73
C GLN A 6 21.38 26.74 2.36
N THR A 7 21.79 25.50 2.13
CA THR A 7 21.33 24.73 0.98
C THR A 7 19.82 24.64 1.12
N TYR A 8 19.09 25.41 0.31
CA TYR A 8 17.63 25.36 0.21
C TYR A 8 17.21 24.01 -0.36
N TYR A 9 17.23 22.98 0.47
CA TYR A 9 16.53 21.75 0.16
C TYR A 9 15.05 22.10 0.17
N ARG A 10 14.40 21.91 -0.98
CA ARG A 10 12.96 22.09 -1.13
C ARG A 10 12.24 21.39 0.02
N GLN A 11 11.71 22.14 0.96
CA GLN A 11 11.13 21.59 2.18
C GLN A 11 10.01 20.61 1.82
N VAL A 12 10.06 19.42 2.41
CA VAL A 12 9.02 18.43 2.22
C VAL A 12 7.75 18.95 2.87
N LYS A 13 6.65 19.08 2.12
CA LYS A 13 5.37 19.64 2.59
C LYS A 13 4.83 18.95 3.87
N ASN A 14 5.07 17.64 4.03
CA ASN A 14 4.73 16.89 5.24
C ASN A 14 5.95 16.06 5.70
N PRO A 15 6.77 16.56 6.63
CA PRO A 15 7.94 15.84 7.15
C PRO A 15 7.58 14.73 8.14
N ASN A 16 6.39 14.80 8.76
CA ASN A 16 5.90 13.85 9.75
C ASN A 16 4.58 13.21 9.25
N PRO A 17 4.64 12.34 8.24
CA PRO A 17 3.46 11.68 7.72
C PRO A 17 2.90 10.72 8.78
N VAL A 18 1.57 10.68 8.89
CA VAL A 18 0.84 9.79 9.80
C VAL A 18 -0.30 9.18 9.00
N PHE A 19 -0.53 7.89 9.19
CA PHE A 19 -1.67 7.22 8.60
C PHE A 19 -2.96 7.64 9.31
N THR A 20 -3.93 8.09 8.54
CA THR A 20 -5.26 8.46 9.02
C THR A 20 -6.30 7.86 8.07
N PRO A 21 -7.04 6.83 8.49
CA PRO A 21 -8.05 6.22 7.64
C PRO A 21 -9.20 7.20 7.37
N ARG A 22 -9.93 6.98 6.30
CA ARG A 22 -11.14 7.76 5.98
C ARG A 22 -12.18 7.58 7.09
N LYS A 23 -12.94 8.63 7.35
CA LYS A 23 -14.05 8.60 8.33
C LYS A 23 -15.00 7.43 8.02
N GLY A 24 -15.30 6.62 9.04
CA GLY A 24 -16.18 5.46 8.93
C GLY A 24 -15.54 4.21 8.31
N ALA A 25 -14.27 4.26 7.91
CA ALA A 25 -13.57 3.06 7.46
C ALA A 25 -13.16 2.23 8.69
N GLY A 26 -13.59 0.97 8.71
CA GLY A 26 -13.16 -0.04 9.68
C GLY A 26 -12.13 -0.98 9.08
N THR A 27 -11.45 -1.73 9.95
CA THR A 27 -10.56 -2.81 9.54
C THR A 27 -10.81 -4.08 10.35
N LEU A 28 -10.16 -5.16 10.00
CA LEU A 28 -10.26 -6.43 10.70
C LEU A 28 -9.45 -6.38 12.01
N LYS A 29 -9.90 -7.03 13.07
CA LYS A 29 -9.14 -7.17 14.33
C LYS A 29 -7.72 -7.68 14.13
N PHE A 30 -7.52 -8.56 13.15
CA PHE A 30 -6.18 -9.02 12.78
C PHE A 30 -5.32 -7.88 12.22
N CYS A 31 -5.90 -7.03 11.37
CA CYS A 31 -5.22 -5.86 10.79
C CYS A 31 -4.90 -4.80 11.86
N GLU A 32 -5.78 -4.60 12.86
CA GLU A 32 -5.50 -3.74 14.01
C GLU A 32 -4.24 -4.21 14.75
N LYS A 33 -4.16 -5.51 15.05
CA LYS A 33 -2.97 -6.12 15.67
C LYS A 33 -1.71 -5.96 14.80
N LEU A 34 -1.84 -6.10 13.48
CA LEU A 34 -0.71 -5.84 12.56
C LEU A 34 -0.26 -4.39 12.64
N MET A 35 -1.21 -3.45 12.68
CA MET A 35 -0.90 -2.02 12.79
C MET A 35 -0.18 -1.71 14.11
N GLU A 36 -0.65 -2.24 15.24
CA GLU A 36 0.02 -2.09 16.54
C GLU A 36 1.46 -2.57 16.49
N LYS A 37 1.68 -3.75 15.90
CA LYS A 37 3.01 -4.34 15.72
C LYS A 37 3.89 -3.59 14.70
N ALA A 38 3.30 -2.86 13.77
CA ALA A 38 4.02 -2.08 12.78
C ALA A 38 4.41 -0.67 13.26
N VAL A 39 3.98 -0.25 14.45
CA VAL A 39 4.38 1.05 15.02
C VAL A 39 5.89 1.14 15.18
N GLY A 40 6.50 2.19 14.63
CA GLY A 40 7.95 2.44 14.77
C GLY A 40 8.83 1.35 14.13
N PHE A 41 8.33 0.63 13.14
CA PHE A 41 9.01 -0.49 12.50
C PHE A 41 10.42 -0.13 12.01
N THR A 42 10.61 1.05 11.44
CA THR A 42 11.93 1.48 10.92
C THR A 42 12.97 1.76 12.00
N SER A 43 12.57 1.81 13.27
CA SER A 43 13.46 1.96 14.43
C SER A 43 13.84 0.63 15.08
N ARG A 44 13.25 -0.49 14.62
CA ARG A 44 13.53 -1.82 15.15
C ARG A 44 14.82 -2.40 14.59
N PHE A 45 15.40 -3.35 15.33
CA PHE A 45 16.59 -4.09 14.92
C PHE A 45 16.33 -4.92 13.66
N ASP A 46 15.17 -5.56 13.55
CA ASP A 46 14.78 -6.36 12.39
C ASP A 46 14.82 -5.55 11.08
N PHE A 47 14.35 -4.30 11.12
CA PHE A 47 14.47 -3.42 9.96
C PHE A 47 15.92 -3.19 9.54
N ALA A 48 16.83 -3.01 10.51
CA ALA A 48 18.26 -2.84 10.24
C ALA A 48 18.87 -4.10 9.60
N ILE A 49 18.45 -5.31 10.05
CA ILE A 49 18.86 -6.59 9.46
C ILE A 49 18.42 -6.67 7.99
N HIS A 50 17.16 -6.38 7.69
CA HIS A 50 16.65 -6.39 6.32
C HIS A 50 17.39 -5.40 5.42
N VAL A 51 17.71 -4.20 5.93
CA VAL A 51 18.52 -3.23 5.18
C VAL A 51 19.95 -3.75 4.97
N ALA A 52 20.57 -4.38 5.97
CA ALA A 52 21.90 -4.98 5.83
C ALA A 52 21.91 -6.10 4.78
N HIS A 53 20.89 -6.97 4.79
CA HIS A 53 20.72 -8.03 3.78
C HIS A 53 20.53 -7.45 2.38
N ALA A 54 19.70 -6.41 2.20
CA ALA A 54 19.54 -5.76 0.91
C ALA A 54 20.84 -5.10 0.42
N ARG A 55 21.67 -4.62 1.35
CA ARG A 55 23.02 -4.08 1.02
C ARG A 55 23.98 -5.17 0.55
N SER A 56 24.01 -6.32 1.22
CA SER A 56 24.89 -7.44 0.82
C SER A 56 24.54 -7.95 -0.59
N ARG A 57 23.27 -7.85 -1.00
CA ARG A 57 22.80 -8.19 -2.34
C ARG A 57 22.98 -7.08 -3.39
N GLY A 58 23.59 -5.95 -3.03
CA GLY A 58 23.80 -4.82 -3.92
C GLY A 58 22.52 -4.00 -4.25
N LEU A 59 21.37 -4.36 -3.67
CA LEU A 59 20.09 -3.67 -3.93
C LEU A 59 20.07 -2.28 -3.30
N ARG A 60 20.82 -2.07 -2.21
CA ARG A 60 20.91 -0.80 -1.50
C ARG A 60 22.33 -0.50 -1.08
N ARG A 61 22.68 0.79 -0.97
CA ARG A 61 24.03 1.21 -0.53
C ARG A 61 24.08 1.65 0.94
N ARG A 62 22.99 2.20 1.47
CA ARG A 62 22.93 2.79 2.80
C ARG A 62 21.54 2.75 3.43
N MET A 63 21.47 2.98 4.73
CA MET A 63 20.25 3.17 5.50
C MET A 63 19.42 4.32 4.92
N PRO A 64 18.09 4.21 4.83
CA PRO A 64 17.25 5.30 4.37
C PRO A 64 17.28 6.50 5.32
N PRO A 65 17.26 7.75 4.82
CA PRO A 65 17.22 8.94 5.65
C PRO A 65 15.92 9.02 6.45
N VAL A 66 15.94 9.80 7.54
CA VAL A 66 14.82 9.93 8.51
C VAL A 66 13.49 10.20 7.84
N LEU A 67 13.42 11.14 6.88
CA LEU A 67 12.17 11.45 6.17
C LEU A 67 11.59 10.26 5.39
N ARG A 68 12.46 9.39 4.86
CA ARG A 68 12.03 8.15 4.19
C ARG A 68 11.59 7.11 5.20
N ARG A 69 12.26 6.98 6.34
CA ARG A 69 11.86 6.06 7.42
C ARG A 69 10.46 6.41 7.93
N ARG A 70 10.19 7.68 8.23
CA ARG A 70 8.86 8.15 8.62
C ARG A 70 7.79 7.86 7.55
N ALA A 71 8.14 8.01 6.26
CA ALA A 71 7.24 7.67 5.17
C ALA A 71 6.95 6.15 5.10
N ILE A 72 7.96 5.31 5.37
CA ILE A 72 7.81 3.85 5.44
C ILE A 72 6.91 3.47 6.62
N ASP A 73 7.12 4.04 7.81
CA ASP A 73 6.30 3.75 8.99
C ASP A 73 4.83 4.10 8.76
N ALA A 74 4.53 5.30 8.24
CA ALA A 74 3.17 5.70 7.91
C ALA A 74 2.55 4.80 6.83
N LEU A 75 3.32 4.46 5.79
CA LEU A 75 2.87 3.59 4.71
C LEU A 75 2.57 2.18 5.21
N LEU A 76 3.41 1.61 6.06
CA LEU A 76 3.23 0.27 6.62
C LEU A 76 1.95 0.19 7.46
N GLN A 77 1.63 1.23 8.22
CA GLN A 77 0.34 1.34 8.92
C GLN A 77 -0.84 1.25 7.96
N GLY A 78 -0.79 2.01 6.86
CA GLY A 78 -1.85 1.98 5.84
C GLY A 78 -1.94 0.63 5.12
N LEU A 79 -0.80 -0.01 4.83
CA LEU A 79 -0.76 -1.35 4.24
C LEU A 79 -1.43 -2.38 5.17
N CYS A 80 -1.10 -2.35 6.47
CA CYS A 80 -1.69 -3.23 7.48
C CYS A 80 -3.20 -3.00 7.62
N PHE A 81 -3.66 -1.75 7.59
CA PHE A 81 -5.08 -1.40 7.67
C PHE A 81 -5.90 -1.98 6.51
N HIS A 82 -5.38 -1.86 5.29
CA HIS A 82 -6.05 -2.32 4.07
C HIS A 82 -5.73 -3.77 3.67
N TYR A 83 -5.03 -4.50 4.53
CA TYR A 83 -4.65 -5.88 4.26
C TYR A 83 -5.85 -6.82 4.35
N ASP A 84 -6.00 -7.69 3.34
CA ASP A 84 -6.97 -8.79 3.36
C ASP A 84 -6.23 -10.13 3.53
N PRO A 85 -6.41 -10.81 4.67
CA PRO A 85 -5.76 -12.09 4.93
C PRO A 85 -6.22 -13.20 4.00
N LEU A 86 -7.45 -13.13 3.44
CA LEU A 86 -7.97 -14.12 2.52
C LEU A 86 -7.19 -14.14 1.20
N ALA A 87 -7.03 -12.97 0.58
CA ALA A 87 -6.32 -12.82 -0.67
C ALA A 87 -4.81 -12.62 -0.50
N ASN A 88 -4.31 -12.44 0.73
CA ASN A 88 -2.95 -11.99 1.04
C ASN A 88 -2.58 -10.70 0.30
N ARG A 89 -3.49 -9.73 0.25
CA ARG A 89 -3.34 -8.52 -0.57
C ARG A 89 -3.81 -7.26 0.14
N VAL A 90 -3.25 -6.13 -0.30
CA VAL A 90 -3.71 -4.80 0.11
C VAL A 90 -4.84 -4.35 -0.82
N GLN A 91 -6.03 -4.08 -0.26
CA GLN A 91 -7.25 -3.76 -1.01
C GLN A 91 -7.48 -2.26 -1.19
N CYS A 92 -6.43 -1.47 -1.46
CA CYS A 92 -6.60 -0.05 -1.76
C CYS A 92 -5.66 0.41 -2.88
N SER A 93 -6.03 1.49 -3.56
CA SER A 93 -5.16 2.09 -4.57
C SER A 93 -3.98 2.81 -3.92
N ILE A 94 -2.83 2.86 -4.62
CA ILE A 94 -1.65 3.59 -4.11
C ILE A 94 -1.97 5.08 -3.90
N THR A 95 -2.83 5.65 -4.73
CA THR A 95 -3.26 7.05 -4.56
C THR A 95 -4.02 7.23 -3.25
N THR A 96 -4.98 6.34 -2.95
CA THR A 96 -5.70 6.34 -1.68
C THR A 96 -4.75 6.17 -0.51
N LEU A 97 -3.86 5.17 -0.58
CA LEU A 97 -2.86 4.92 0.44
C LEU A 97 -1.93 6.12 0.66
N ALA A 98 -1.48 6.77 -0.42
CA ALA A 98 -0.64 7.95 -0.34
C ALA A 98 -1.35 9.15 0.33
N ILE A 99 -2.64 9.33 0.05
CA ILE A 99 -3.47 10.38 0.68
C ILE A 99 -3.65 10.10 2.17
N GLU A 100 -4.09 8.90 2.52
CA GLU A 100 -4.35 8.50 3.91
C GLU A 100 -3.09 8.46 4.77
N CYS A 101 -1.93 8.17 4.17
CA CYS A 101 -0.63 8.23 4.85
C CYS A 101 0.00 9.65 4.87
N GLY A 102 -0.66 10.67 4.32
CA GLY A 102 -0.09 12.01 4.23
C GLY A 102 1.18 12.10 3.36
N LEU A 103 1.34 11.16 2.41
CA LEU A 103 2.49 11.08 1.48
C LEU A 103 2.20 11.69 0.12
N ALA A 104 0.95 11.99 -0.18
CA ALA A 104 0.54 12.69 -1.38
C ALA A 104 0.89 14.18 -1.28
N THR A 105 1.36 14.76 -2.37
CA THR A 105 1.64 16.20 -2.46
C THR A 105 1.02 16.75 -3.73
N GLU A 106 0.36 17.90 -3.62
CA GLU A 106 -0.22 18.59 -4.75
C GLU A 106 0.76 19.67 -5.25
N SER A 107 0.97 19.70 -6.57
CA SER A 107 1.76 20.74 -7.21
C SER A 107 0.95 22.05 -7.29
N GLY A 108 1.63 23.20 -7.55
CA GLY A 108 0.94 24.47 -7.75
C GLY A 108 -0.08 24.47 -8.90
N ALA A 109 0.04 23.52 -9.83
CA ALA A 109 -0.91 23.30 -10.93
C ALA A 109 -2.01 22.27 -10.59
N GLY A 110 -2.26 21.95 -9.31
CA GLY A 110 -3.29 21.02 -8.88
C GLY A 110 -2.97 19.54 -9.16
N LYS A 111 -1.78 19.19 -9.66
CA LYS A 111 -1.42 17.81 -9.98
C LYS A 111 -0.94 17.05 -8.74
N LEU A 112 -1.61 15.96 -8.42
CA LEU A 112 -1.26 15.09 -7.29
C LEU A 112 -0.01 14.24 -7.61
N SER A 113 1.00 14.30 -6.75
CA SER A 113 2.19 13.45 -6.79
C SER A 113 2.17 12.44 -5.65
N ILE A 114 2.34 11.17 -5.97
CA ILE A 114 2.40 10.03 -5.04
C ILE A 114 3.81 9.42 -4.95
N THR A 115 4.82 10.15 -5.46
CA THR A 115 6.20 9.65 -5.59
C THR A 115 6.80 9.19 -4.25
N ARG A 116 6.42 9.82 -3.12
CA ARG A 116 6.91 9.41 -1.80
C ARG A 116 6.40 8.02 -1.42
N ALA A 117 5.13 7.73 -1.70
CA ALA A 117 4.52 6.43 -1.43
C ALA A 117 5.13 5.35 -2.34
N THR A 118 5.23 5.58 -3.64
CA THR A 118 5.83 4.61 -4.57
C THR A 118 7.28 4.29 -4.24
N ARG A 119 8.09 5.30 -3.87
CA ARG A 119 9.48 5.08 -3.41
C ARG A 119 9.56 4.29 -2.10
N ALA A 120 8.60 4.43 -1.20
CA ALA A 120 8.55 3.65 0.03
C ALA A 120 8.11 2.20 -0.25
N LEU A 121 7.14 1.98 -1.15
CA LEU A 121 6.75 0.63 -1.61
C LEU A 121 7.90 -0.10 -2.28
N THR A 122 8.58 0.54 -3.23
CA THR A 122 9.78 -0.03 -3.88
C THR A 122 10.83 -0.41 -2.85
N PHE A 123 11.06 0.46 -1.85
CA PHE A 123 12.03 0.18 -0.80
C PHE A 123 11.64 -1.05 0.03
N LEU A 124 10.37 -1.17 0.47
CA LEU A 124 9.90 -2.36 1.20
C LEU A 124 9.99 -3.65 0.36
N SER A 125 9.74 -3.54 -0.94
CA SER A 125 9.88 -4.66 -1.89
C SER A 125 11.35 -5.09 -2.05
N GLU A 126 12.29 -4.16 -2.14
CA GLU A 126 13.73 -4.46 -2.20
C GLU A 126 14.26 -5.06 -0.91
N LEU A 127 13.63 -4.79 0.25
CA LEU A 127 13.90 -5.48 1.49
C LEU A 127 13.31 -6.91 1.55
N GLY A 128 12.50 -7.30 0.57
CA GLY A 128 11.81 -8.59 0.55
C GLY A 128 10.63 -8.68 1.52
N LEU A 129 10.17 -7.55 2.08
CA LEU A 129 9.07 -7.51 3.05
C LEU A 129 7.69 -7.57 2.39
N ILE A 130 7.57 -7.01 1.21
CA ILE A 130 6.36 -7.07 0.38
C ILE A 130 6.73 -7.47 -1.05
N THR A 131 5.77 -8.00 -1.80
CA THR A 131 5.88 -7.96 -3.26
C THR A 131 5.12 -6.73 -3.76
N TYR A 132 5.69 -6.06 -4.74
CA TYR A 132 5.10 -4.89 -5.36
C TYR A 132 5.22 -5.05 -6.87
N GLN A 133 4.10 -5.40 -7.51
CA GLN A 133 4.04 -5.65 -8.95
C GLN A 133 3.40 -4.47 -9.67
N THR A 134 3.96 -4.15 -10.83
CA THR A 134 3.41 -3.15 -11.73
C THR A 134 3.26 -3.80 -13.10
N GLU A 135 2.15 -3.55 -13.78
CA GLU A 135 1.88 -4.00 -15.13
C GLU A 135 1.78 -2.78 -16.06
N TYR A 136 2.38 -2.87 -17.25
CA TYR A 136 2.25 -1.81 -18.23
C TYR A 136 0.86 -1.85 -18.86
N ASP A 137 0.12 -0.76 -18.77
CA ASP A 137 -1.17 -0.60 -19.44
C ASP A 137 -0.97 0.22 -20.73
N PRO A 138 -1.11 -0.41 -21.91
CA PRO A 138 -0.90 0.26 -23.19
C PRO A 138 -1.94 1.33 -23.50
N LEU A 139 -3.15 1.24 -22.89
CA LEU A 139 -4.20 2.25 -23.08
C LEU A 139 -3.88 3.55 -22.34
N ILE A 140 -3.16 3.45 -21.23
CA ILE A 140 -2.82 4.58 -20.38
C ILE A 140 -1.38 5.05 -20.65
N GLY A 141 -0.55 4.20 -21.27
CA GLY A 141 0.85 4.50 -21.55
C GLY A 141 1.74 4.56 -20.31
N CYS A 142 1.33 3.91 -19.20
CA CYS A 142 2.13 3.88 -17.98
C CYS A 142 2.00 2.57 -17.21
N TYR A 143 2.94 2.34 -16.29
CA TYR A 143 2.88 1.22 -15.36
C TYR A 143 1.83 1.46 -14.29
N ILE A 144 0.89 0.52 -14.16
CA ILE A 144 -0.13 0.51 -13.13
C ILE A 144 0.26 -0.51 -12.07
N PRO A 145 0.22 -0.14 -10.79
CA PRO A 145 0.39 -1.09 -9.72
C PRO A 145 -0.77 -2.08 -9.73
N THR A 146 -0.44 -3.35 -9.88
CA THR A 146 -1.45 -4.41 -9.94
C THR A 146 -1.59 -5.15 -8.63
N ASP A 147 -0.54 -5.18 -7.82
CA ASP A 147 -0.54 -6.01 -6.64
C ASP A 147 0.47 -5.58 -5.56
N ILE A 148 0.01 -5.65 -4.30
CA ILE A 148 0.85 -5.54 -3.12
C ILE A 148 0.50 -6.69 -2.20
N THR A 149 1.44 -7.64 -1.99
CA THR A 149 1.25 -8.77 -1.09
C THR A 149 2.28 -8.75 0.05
N PHE A 150 1.92 -9.33 1.18
CA PHE A 150 2.83 -9.48 2.31
C PHE A 150 3.61 -10.79 2.18
N THR A 151 4.91 -10.73 2.46
CA THR A 151 5.78 -11.90 2.50
C THR A 151 5.82 -12.51 3.90
N SER A 152 6.26 -13.76 4.02
CA SER A 152 6.53 -14.38 5.33
C SER A 152 7.56 -13.58 6.14
N ALA A 153 8.53 -12.96 5.47
CA ALA A 153 9.53 -12.12 6.09
C ALA A 153 8.94 -10.88 6.79
N LEU A 154 7.88 -10.27 6.22
CA LEU A 154 7.20 -9.16 6.89
C LEU A 154 6.46 -9.63 8.15
N PHE A 155 5.75 -10.76 8.08
CA PHE A 155 5.06 -11.30 9.25
C PHE A 155 6.05 -11.66 10.36
N ALA A 156 7.17 -12.31 10.03
CA ALA A 156 8.24 -12.59 10.97
C ALA A 156 8.81 -11.31 11.60
N ALA A 157 9.10 -10.28 10.81
CA ALA A 157 9.60 -8.99 11.30
C ALA A 157 8.57 -8.20 12.13
N LEU A 158 7.29 -8.56 12.05
CA LEU A 158 6.22 -8.04 12.90
C LEU A 158 5.85 -8.99 14.04
N ASP A 159 6.64 -10.03 14.32
CA ASP A 159 6.37 -11.06 15.34
C ASP A 159 4.98 -11.73 15.18
N VAL A 160 4.56 -11.97 13.95
CA VAL A 160 3.29 -12.63 13.63
C VAL A 160 3.56 -14.04 13.15
N SER A 161 3.06 -15.03 13.88
CA SER A 161 3.24 -16.44 13.51
C SER A 161 2.39 -16.83 12.29
N GLU A 162 2.84 -17.86 11.56
CA GLU A 162 2.10 -18.41 10.42
C GLU A 162 0.72 -18.93 10.84
N GLU A 163 0.61 -19.49 12.05
CA GLU A 163 -0.66 -19.98 12.62
C GLU A 163 -1.64 -18.81 12.82
N ALA A 164 -1.15 -17.62 13.25
CA ALA A 164 -1.99 -16.45 13.42
C ALA A 164 -2.52 -15.94 12.07
N VAL A 165 -1.69 -15.96 11.02
CA VAL A 165 -2.10 -15.61 9.65
C VAL A 165 -3.12 -16.63 9.12
N ALA A 166 -2.87 -17.94 9.32
CA ALA A 166 -3.79 -18.99 8.92
C ALA A 166 -5.13 -18.90 9.66
N ALA A 167 -5.11 -18.58 10.96
CA ALA A 167 -6.33 -18.39 11.76
C ALA A 167 -7.13 -17.17 11.25
N ALA A 168 -6.46 -16.06 10.94
CA ALA A 168 -7.10 -14.89 10.36
C ALA A 168 -7.76 -15.19 9.00
N ARG A 169 -7.09 -16.00 8.17
CA ARG A 169 -7.64 -16.45 6.88
C ARG A 169 -8.88 -17.31 7.07
N ARG A 170 -8.85 -18.31 7.97
CA ARG A 170 -10.03 -19.13 8.29
C ARG A 170 -11.19 -18.28 8.80
N SER A 171 -10.94 -17.39 9.74
CA SER A 171 -11.96 -16.47 10.27
C SER A 171 -12.60 -15.61 9.18
N ARG A 172 -11.80 -15.16 8.19
CA ARG A 172 -12.31 -14.39 7.07
C ARG A 172 -13.20 -15.24 6.14
N VAL A 173 -12.80 -16.48 5.85
CA VAL A 173 -13.63 -17.45 5.09
C VAL A 173 -14.98 -17.68 5.77
N GLU A 174 -14.98 -17.94 7.08
CA GLU A 174 -16.19 -18.14 7.86
C GLU A 174 -17.10 -16.92 7.84
N TRP A 175 -16.52 -15.73 7.94
CA TRP A 175 -17.28 -14.48 7.89
C TRP A 175 -17.93 -14.29 6.51
N GLU A 176 -17.18 -14.48 5.41
CA GLU A 176 -17.69 -14.40 4.05
C GLU A 176 -18.84 -15.39 3.83
N ASN A 177 -18.67 -16.65 4.25
CA ASN A 177 -19.69 -17.68 4.11
C ASN A 177 -20.94 -17.39 4.98
N ARG A 178 -20.76 -16.77 6.16
CA ARG A 178 -21.90 -16.29 6.96
C ARG A 178 -22.68 -15.19 6.24
N GLN A 179 -21.99 -14.24 5.57
CA GLN A 179 -22.66 -13.21 4.81
C GLN A 179 -23.39 -13.78 3.59
N ARG A 180 -22.79 -14.75 2.88
CA ARG A 180 -23.43 -15.44 1.75
C ARG A 180 -24.70 -16.16 2.18
N LYS A 181 -24.67 -16.90 3.28
CA LYS A 181 -25.87 -17.55 3.84
C LYS A 181 -26.99 -16.56 4.15
N LYS A 182 -26.67 -15.40 4.71
CA LYS A 182 -27.67 -14.33 4.96
C LYS A 182 -28.29 -13.77 3.67
N GLN A 183 -27.59 -13.89 2.55
CA GLN A 183 -28.07 -13.47 1.21
C GLN A 183 -28.75 -14.63 0.46
N GLY A 184 -28.92 -15.80 1.05
CA GLY A 184 -29.48 -16.98 0.42
C GLY A 184 -28.57 -17.63 -0.63
N LEU A 185 -27.27 -17.36 -0.57
CA LEU A 185 -26.26 -17.90 -1.48
C LEU A 185 -25.54 -19.09 -0.84
N ASP A 186 -25.13 -20.05 -1.68
CA ASP A 186 -24.33 -21.19 -1.24
C ASP A 186 -22.98 -20.80 -0.67
N THR A 187 -22.48 -21.61 0.27
CA THR A 187 -21.12 -21.45 0.80
C THR A 187 -20.09 -21.83 -0.25
N LEU A 188 -18.97 -21.11 -0.26
CA LEU A 188 -17.85 -21.36 -1.15
C LEU A 188 -16.65 -21.90 -0.38
N GLY A 189 -15.84 -22.74 -1.04
CA GLY A 189 -14.55 -23.17 -0.54
C GLY A 189 -13.54 -22.03 -0.41
N MET A 190 -12.45 -22.30 0.32
CA MET A 190 -11.38 -21.31 0.51
C MET A 190 -10.80 -20.84 -0.80
N ASP A 191 -10.49 -21.75 -1.74
CA ASP A 191 -9.88 -21.42 -3.03
C ASP A 191 -10.80 -20.60 -3.92
N GLU A 192 -12.10 -20.89 -3.89
CA GLU A 192 -13.11 -20.14 -4.63
C GLU A 192 -13.25 -18.70 -4.08
N LEU A 193 -13.22 -18.55 -2.75
CA LEU A 193 -13.27 -17.25 -2.10
C LEU A 193 -11.99 -16.43 -2.38
N ILE A 194 -10.82 -17.07 -2.38
CA ILE A 194 -9.56 -16.46 -2.79
C ILE A 194 -9.66 -15.98 -4.23
N ALA A 195 -10.10 -16.84 -5.16
CA ALA A 195 -10.26 -16.48 -6.57
C ALA A 195 -11.25 -15.32 -6.77
N LYS A 196 -12.33 -15.28 -5.97
CA LYS A 196 -13.29 -14.17 -5.97
C LYS A 196 -12.67 -12.87 -5.47
N ALA A 197 -11.92 -12.92 -4.36
CA ALA A 197 -11.22 -11.77 -3.81
C ALA A 197 -10.20 -11.20 -4.80
N TRP A 198 -9.48 -12.07 -5.53
CA TRP A 198 -8.53 -11.68 -6.56
C TRP A 198 -9.20 -10.94 -7.74
N ARG A 199 -10.32 -11.45 -8.24
CA ARG A 199 -11.09 -10.79 -9.31
C ARG A 199 -11.57 -9.41 -8.88
N PHE A 200 -12.11 -9.30 -7.69
CA PHE A 200 -12.60 -8.03 -7.14
C PHE A 200 -11.50 -6.96 -7.04
N VAL A 201 -10.30 -7.33 -6.61
CA VAL A 201 -9.16 -6.39 -6.54
C VAL A 201 -8.75 -5.92 -7.94
N ARG A 202 -8.64 -6.83 -8.92
CA ARG A 202 -8.29 -6.46 -10.30
C ARG A 202 -9.32 -5.54 -10.95
N GLU A 203 -10.60 -5.81 -10.78
CA GLU A 203 -11.69 -5.00 -11.33
C GLU A 203 -11.72 -3.60 -10.71
N ARG A 204 -11.49 -3.50 -9.40
CA ARG A 204 -11.45 -2.22 -8.69
C ARG A 204 -10.28 -1.33 -9.11
N PHE A 205 -9.11 -1.92 -9.41
CA PHE A 205 -7.99 -1.19 -9.97
C PHE A 205 -8.28 -0.70 -11.41
N ARG A 206 -8.87 -1.53 -12.25
CA ARG A 206 -9.25 -1.16 -13.63
C ARG A 206 -10.32 -0.07 -13.66
N SER A 207 -11.40 -0.20 -12.92
CA SER A 207 -12.49 0.78 -12.90
C SER A 207 -12.06 2.15 -12.36
N GLY A 208 -11.22 2.18 -11.32
CA GLY A 208 -10.65 3.42 -10.78
C GLY A 208 -9.75 4.15 -11.77
N THR A 209 -9.10 3.43 -12.67
CA THR A 209 -8.22 4.00 -13.70
C THR A 209 -9.03 4.51 -14.89
N VAL A 210 -10.04 3.76 -15.34
CA VAL A 210 -10.94 4.16 -16.44
C VAL A 210 -11.75 5.41 -16.07
N ALA A 211 -12.26 5.51 -14.84
CA ALA A 211 -12.98 6.69 -14.36
C ALA A 211 -12.09 7.95 -14.35
N LYS A 212 -10.79 7.82 -14.02
CA LYS A 212 -9.84 8.93 -14.08
C LYS A 212 -9.49 9.36 -15.50
N LEU A 213 -9.53 8.44 -16.47
CA LEU A 213 -9.31 8.75 -17.89
C LEU A 213 -10.51 9.46 -18.50
N ALA A 214 -11.73 9.02 -18.18
CA ALA A 214 -12.96 9.67 -18.63
C ALA A 214 -13.05 11.13 -18.16
N MET A 215 -12.56 11.44 -16.95
CA MET A 215 -12.47 12.82 -16.45
C MET A 215 -11.35 13.66 -17.08
N ARG A 216 -10.44 13.05 -17.85
CA ARG A 216 -9.29 13.75 -18.49
C ARG A 216 -9.51 14.09 -19.97
N GLN A 217 -10.57 13.61 -20.60
CA GLN A 217 -10.90 14.04 -21.95
C GLN A 217 -11.46 15.47 -21.88
N PRO A 218 -10.78 16.49 -22.47
CA PRO A 218 -11.39 17.79 -22.62
C PRO A 218 -12.62 17.62 -23.52
N PHE A 219 -13.73 18.18 -23.09
CA PHE A 219 -14.92 18.35 -23.90
C PHE A 219 -14.50 19.04 -25.20
N VAL A 220 -14.35 18.28 -26.29
CA VAL A 220 -14.21 18.84 -27.61
C VAL A 220 -15.61 19.32 -27.99
N LEU A 221 -15.86 20.58 -27.76
CA LEU A 221 -17.01 21.30 -28.33
C LEU A 221 -16.89 21.19 -29.87
N PHE A 222 -17.63 20.27 -30.45
CA PHE A 222 -17.97 20.36 -31.86
C PHE A 222 -18.76 21.66 -32.05
N LYS A 223 -18.07 22.74 -32.47
CA LYS A 223 -18.73 23.84 -33.17
C LYS A 223 -19.06 23.32 -34.56
N GLY A 224 -20.30 22.87 -34.71
CA GLY A 224 -20.90 22.60 -36.01
C GLY A 224 -21.06 23.90 -36.80
N LEU A 225 -20.78 23.80 -38.06
CA LEU A 225 -21.05 24.72 -39.16
C LEU A 225 -22.52 25.16 -39.21
#